data_2de6f2960ae85f10fdd9d8ec83834202
#
_entry.id   2de6f2960ae85f10fdd9d8ec83834202
#
_cell.length_a   1.000
_cell.length_b   1.000
_cell.length_c   1.000
_cell.angle_alpha   90.00
_cell.angle_beta   90.00
_cell.angle_gamma   90.00
#
_symmetry.space_group_name_H-M   'P 1'
#
loop_
_entity.id
_entity.type
_entity.pdbx_description
1 polymer ?
#
loop_
_entity_poly.entity_id
_entity_poly.type
_entity_poly.pdbx_seq_one_letter_code
_entity_poly.pdbx_strand_id
1 'polypeptide(L)'
;MSLLEIKINGKEYKVECNQGEEDLLKEAVNLINEKINKSDDLKKLQVSNMFMIIALTLASEILGYKDKTIVSENELDEIYNELEKLKNIINNA
;
A
#
# COMPACT_ATOMS: atom_id res chain seq x y z
N MET A 1 -3.45 -2.32 22.94
CA MET A 1 -3.17 -3.02 21.66
C MET A 1 -4.33 -3.92 21.31
N SER A 2 -4.70 -3.89 20.06
CA SER A 2 -5.76 -4.74 19.52
C SER A 2 -5.16 -5.89 18.72
N LEU A 3 -5.81 -7.04 18.76
CA LEU A 3 -5.44 -8.17 17.94
C LEU A 3 -6.38 -8.20 16.74
N LEU A 4 -5.81 -8.12 15.55
CA LEU A 4 -6.56 -8.11 14.29
C LEU A 4 -6.35 -9.41 13.53
N GLU A 5 -7.43 -10.03 13.12
CA GLU A 5 -7.37 -11.18 12.22
C GLU A 5 -7.38 -10.69 10.79
N ILE A 6 -6.40 -11.13 10.01
CA ILE A 6 -6.27 -10.77 8.60
C ILE A 6 -6.21 -12.03 7.76
N LYS A 7 -6.58 -11.88 6.49
CA LYS A 7 -6.56 -12.98 5.54
C LYS A 7 -5.78 -12.56 4.31
N ILE A 8 -4.71 -13.29 4.01
CA ILE A 8 -3.87 -13.03 2.85
C ILE A 8 -3.75 -14.32 2.04
N ASN A 9 -4.16 -14.25 0.79
CA ASN A 9 -4.17 -15.39 -0.14
C ASN A 9 -4.89 -16.60 0.45
N GLY A 10 -6.00 -16.35 1.16
CA GLY A 10 -6.81 -17.41 1.75
C GLY A 10 -6.31 -17.93 3.09
N LYS A 11 -5.16 -17.49 3.56
CA LYS A 11 -4.59 -17.93 4.83
C LYS A 11 -4.79 -16.87 5.92
N GLU A 12 -5.18 -17.31 7.10
CA GLU A 12 -5.47 -16.42 8.22
C GLU A 12 -4.21 -16.15 9.05
N TYR A 13 -4.06 -14.93 9.47
CA TYR A 13 -2.99 -14.46 10.34
C TYR A 13 -3.57 -13.56 11.41
N LYS A 14 -2.90 -13.52 12.55
CA LYS A 14 -3.24 -12.58 13.63
C LYS A 14 -2.10 -11.61 13.80
N VAL A 15 -2.41 -10.31 13.79
CA VAL A 15 -1.42 -9.26 13.98
C VAL A 15 -1.87 -8.33 15.08
N GLU A 16 -0.90 -7.85 15.85
CA GLU A 16 -1.14 -6.83 16.86
C GLU A 16 -1.06 -5.45 16.21
N CYS A 17 -1.97 -4.58 16.58
CA CYS A 17 -1.99 -3.21 16.10
C CYS A 17 -2.37 -2.26 17.22
N ASN A 18 -2.02 -1.00 17.07
CA ASN A 18 -2.44 0.04 17.99
C ASN A 18 -3.92 0.37 17.77
N GLN A 19 -4.58 0.84 18.82
CA GLN A 19 -5.96 1.27 18.70
C GLN A 19 -6.06 2.39 17.66
N GLY A 20 -7.04 2.27 16.78
CA GLY A 20 -7.26 3.24 15.72
C GLY A 20 -6.54 2.92 14.41
N GLU A 21 -5.68 1.90 14.38
CA GLU A 21 -4.97 1.50 13.17
C GLU A 21 -5.62 0.33 12.44
N GLU A 22 -6.69 -0.24 12.98
CA GLU A 22 -7.34 -1.43 12.42
C GLU A 22 -7.81 -1.20 10.98
N ASP A 23 -8.44 -0.07 10.71
CA ASP A 23 -8.96 0.24 9.37
C ASP A 23 -7.84 0.40 8.36
N LEU A 24 -6.76 1.08 8.76
CA LEU A 24 -5.59 1.25 7.90
C LEU A 24 -4.96 -0.10 7.56
N LEU A 25 -4.82 -0.99 8.54
CA LEU A 25 -4.28 -2.32 8.31
C LEU A 25 -5.18 -3.17 7.41
N LYS A 26 -6.49 -3.04 7.56
CA LYS A 26 -7.43 -3.74 6.67
C LYS A 26 -7.30 -3.26 5.23
N GLU A 27 -7.13 -1.96 5.02
CA GLU A 27 -6.86 -1.41 3.69
C GLU A 27 -5.53 -1.92 3.12
N ALA A 28 -4.51 -1.99 3.96
CA ALA A 28 -3.21 -2.52 3.57
C ALA A 28 -3.31 -4.00 3.14
N VAL A 29 -4.06 -4.80 3.90
CA VAL A 29 -4.32 -6.20 3.56
C VAL A 29 -5.04 -6.32 2.22
N ASN A 30 -6.03 -5.48 1.97
CA ASN A 30 -6.74 -5.45 0.69
C ASN A 30 -5.81 -5.13 -0.47
N LEU A 31 -4.90 -4.18 -0.29
CA LEU A 31 -3.91 -3.84 -1.29
C LEU A 31 -2.99 -5.02 -1.60
N ILE A 32 -2.52 -5.70 -0.57
CA ILE A 32 -1.68 -6.89 -0.73
C ILE A 32 -2.43 -7.97 -1.51
N ASN A 33 -3.68 -8.24 -1.15
CA ASN A 33 -4.50 -9.24 -1.83
C ASN A 33 -4.77 -8.87 -3.29
N GLU A 34 -4.95 -7.60 -3.59
CA GLU A 34 -5.07 -7.13 -4.97
C GLU A 34 -3.81 -7.42 -5.78
N LYS A 35 -2.65 -7.18 -5.20
CA LYS A 35 -1.37 -7.48 -5.86
C LYS A 35 -1.22 -8.97 -6.14
N ILE A 36 -1.58 -9.81 -5.17
CA ILE A 36 -1.54 -11.26 -5.35
C ILE A 36 -2.51 -11.70 -6.44
N ASN A 37 -3.72 -11.16 -6.44
CA ASN A 37 -4.78 -11.57 -7.39
C ASN A 37 -4.48 -11.18 -8.84
N LYS A 38 -3.60 -10.21 -9.05
CA LYS A 38 -3.19 -9.80 -10.39
C LYS A 38 -2.24 -10.78 -11.08
N SER A 39 -1.65 -11.70 -10.32
CA SER A 39 -0.68 -12.65 -10.84
C SER A 39 -0.98 -14.05 -10.34
N ASP A 40 -1.37 -14.93 -11.24
CA ASP A 40 -1.58 -16.34 -10.91
C ASP A 40 -0.27 -17.01 -10.48
N ASP A 41 0.85 -16.55 -11.03
CA ASP A 41 2.17 -17.08 -10.68
C ASP A 41 2.53 -16.80 -9.22
N LEU A 42 2.15 -15.62 -8.70
CA LEU A 42 2.37 -15.29 -7.29
C LEU A 42 1.64 -16.23 -6.36
N LYS A 43 0.41 -16.61 -6.73
CA LYS A 43 -0.41 -17.49 -5.90
C LYS A 43 0.21 -18.88 -5.74
N LYS A 44 1.02 -19.31 -6.68
CA LYS A 44 1.65 -20.64 -6.69
C LYS A 44 2.97 -20.70 -5.96
N LEU A 45 3.51 -19.55 -5.57
CA LEU A 45 4.80 -19.50 -4.87
C LEU A 45 4.65 -19.93 -3.41
N GLN A 46 5.76 -20.35 -2.84
CA GLN A 46 5.83 -20.51 -1.38
C GLN A 46 5.56 -19.17 -0.71
N VAL A 47 4.95 -19.23 0.48
CA VAL A 47 4.49 -18.03 1.18
C VAL A 47 5.60 -17.02 1.39
N SER A 48 6.79 -17.46 1.79
CA SER A 48 7.93 -16.55 2.01
C SER A 48 8.37 -15.85 0.74
N ASN A 49 8.42 -16.57 -0.38
CA ASN A 49 8.79 -16.01 -1.68
C ASN A 49 7.73 -15.04 -2.19
N MET A 50 6.46 -15.39 -1.99
CA MET A 50 5.34 -14.51 -2.35
C MET A 50 5.43 -13.17 -1.60
N PHE A 51 5.62 -13.22 -0.30
CA PHE A 51 5.75 -11.99 0.49
C PHE A 51 6.98 -11.18 0.13
N MET A 52 8.10 -11.84 -0.19
CA MET A 52 9.30 -11.14 -0.64
C MET A 52 9.03 -10.36 -1.92
N ILE A 53 8.38 -10.97 -2.91
CA ILE A 53 8.07 -10.31 -4.17
C ILE A 53 7.09 -9.16 -3.96
N ILE A 54 6.08 -9.34 -3.12
CA ILE A 54 5.14 -8.27 -2.81
C ILE A 54 5.86 -7.12 -2.11
N ALA A 55 6.73 -7.41 -1.15
CA ALA A 55 7.50 -6.39 -0.47
C ALA A 55 8.39 -5.60 -1.45
N LEU A 56 9.06 -6.29 -2.36
CA LEU A 56 9.86 -5.64 -3.39
C LEU A 56 9.01 -4.79 -4.32
N THR A 57 7.85 -5.29 -4.71
CA THR A 57 6.92 -4.56 -5.59
C THR A 57 6.44 -3.28 -4.93
N LEU A 58 6.00 -3.37 -3.68
CA LEU A 58 5.51 -2.21 -2.94
C LEU A 58 6.63 -1.20 -2.68
N ALA A 59 7.81 -1.68 -2.31
CA ALA A 59 8.96 -0.81 -2.11
C ALA A 59 9.36 -0.10 -3.39
N SER A 60 9.33 -0.82 -4.52
CA SER A 60 9.63 -0.24 -5.84
C SER A 60 8.62 0.83 -6.23
N GLU A 61 7.34 0.61 -5.92
CA GLU A 61 6.30 1.61 -6.18
C GLU A 61 6.53 2.87 -5.34
N ILE A 62 6.87 2.70 -4.07
CA ILE A 62 7.15 3.84 -3.19
C ILE A 62 8.36 4.63 -3.70
N LEU A 63 9.43 3.96 -4.07
CA LEU A 63 10.63 4.59 -4.63
C LEU A 63 10.34 5.21 -5.99
N GLY A 64 9.51 4.56 -6.80
CA GLY A 64 9.09 5.08 -8.10
C GLY A 64 8.34 6.39 -7.98
N TYR A 65 7.49 6.54 -6.96
CA TYR A 65 6.84 7.82 -6.71
C TYR A 65 7.84 8.91 -6.38
N LYS A 66 8.86 8.59 -5.56
CA LYS A 66 9.92 9.54 -5.24
C LYS A 66 10.74 9.92 -6.47
N ASP A 67 11.09 8.93 -7.29
CA ASP A 67 11.85 9.16 -8.52
C ASP A 67 11.04 9.97 -9.53
N LYS A 68 9.75 9.69 -9.64
CA LYS A 68 8.85 10.46 -10.51
C LYS A 68 8.71 11.89 -10.08
N THR A 69 8.76 12.18 -8.78
CA THR A 69 8.74 13.55 -8.29
C THR A 69 10.02 14.32 -8.65
N ILE A 70 11.11 13.59 -8.96
CA ILE A 70 12.40 14.18 -9.35
C ILE A 70 12.53 14.25 -10.87
N VAL A 71 12.01 13.25 -11.60
CA VAL A 71 12.31 13.05 -13.02
C VAL A 71 11.23 13.56 -13.96
N SER A 72 9.95 13.56 -13.54
CA SER A 72 8.82 13.93 -14.39
C SER A 72 8.16 15.21 -13.88
N GLU A 73 8.44 16.33 -14.54
CA GLU A 73 7.85 17.63 -14.20
C GLU A 73 6.32 17.60 -14.31
N ASN A 74 5.77 16.92 -15.31
CA ASN A 74 4.33 16.86 -15.51
C ASN A 74 3.62 16.11 -14.41
N GLU A 75 4.15 14.97 -14.00
CA GLU A 75 3.60 14.18 -12.90
C GLU A 75 3.78 14.90 -11.57
N LEU A 76 4.91 15.56 -11.40
CA LEU A 76 5.19 16.38 -10.23
C LEU A 76 4.18 17.51 -10.10
N ASP A 77 3.89 18.20 -11.19
CA ASP A 77 2.90 19.28 -11.22
C ASP A 77 1.51 18.78 -10.84
N GLU A 78 1.11 17.63 -11.35
CA GLU A 78 -0.18 17.02 -10.98
C GLU A 78 -0.26 16.69 -9.48
N ILE A 79 0.78 16.10 -8.94
CA ILE A 79 0.84 15.76 -7.52
C ILE A 79 0.81 17.03 -6.68
N TYR A 80 1.60 18.04 -7.03
CA TYR A 80 1.60 19.31 -6.31
C TYR A 80 0.26 20.03 -6.40
N ASN A 81 -0.38 20.00 -7.55
CA ASN A 81 -1.71 20.60 -7.71
C ASN A 81 -2.75 19.93 -6.82
N GLU A 82 -2.73 18.61 -6.74
CA GLU A 82 -3.64 17.88 -5.86
C GLU A 82 -3.35 18.16 -4.39
N LEU A 83 -2.08 18.20 -4.01
CA LEU A 83 -1.68 18.53 -2.65
C LEU A 83 -2.07 19.95 -2.27
N GLU A 84 -1.91 20.91 -3.17
CA GLU A 84 -2.32 22.28 -2.93
C GLU A 84 -3.83 22.41 -2.78
N LYS A 85 -4.59 21.70 -3.61
CA LYS A 85 -6.05 21.68 -3.48
C LYS A 85 -6.48 21.15 -2.11
N LEU A 86 -5.89 20.07 -1.65
CA LEU A 86 -6.16 19.51 -0.33
C LEU A 86 -5.75 20.50 0.77
N LYS A 87 -4.59 21.09 0.63
CA LYS A 87 -4.08 22.06 1.60
C LYS A 87 -4.97 23.29 1.68
N ASN A 88 -5.45 23.80 0.55
CA ASN A 88 -6.35 24.93 0.51
C ASN A 88 -7.71 24.60 1.14
N ILE A 89 -8.22 23.41 0.92
CA ILE A 89 -9.46 22.94 1.53
C ILE A 89 -9.30 22.90 3.06
N ILE A 90 -8.19 22.36 3.53
CA ILE A 90 -7.90 22.27 4.97
C ILE A 90 -7.71 23.66 5.59
N ASN A 91 -6.97 24.54 4.90
CA ASN A 91 -6.66 25.86 5.42
C ASN A 91 -7.86 26.83 5.39
N ASN A 92 -8.79 26.62 4.47
CA ASN A 92 -9.96 27.46 4.31
C ASN A 92 -11.23 26.91 4.98
N ALA A 93 -11.10 25.77 5.62
CA ALA A 93 -12.21 25.14 6.33
C ALA A 93 -12.45 25.77 7.70
#